data_1f7dba57e11b98c027986e5a85337b2d
#
_entry.id   1f7dba57e11b98c027986e5a85337b2d
#
_cell.length_a   1.000
_cell.length_b   1.000
_cell.length_c   1.000
_cell.angle_alpha   90.00
_cell.angle_beta   90.00
_cell.angle_gamma   90.00
#
_symmetry.space_group_name_H-M   'P 1'
#
loop_
_entity.id
_entity.type
_entity.pdbx_description
1 polymer ?
#
loop_
_entity_poly.entity_id
_entity_poly.type
_entity_poly.pdbx_seq_one_letter_code
_entity_poly.pdbx_strand_id
1 'polypeptide(L)'
;LKAIEAEDHKAYKEELSALEKTCARVQEEKHLIKLLLTFRHGDKFYLLFEWADGNLDEFWRTHSPGPRTSMRERWAAQQCLGLTRAVSRIHGLTTWQKRERSSSAGSLMEAERDWGRHGDIKPENILWFEEYGNDHNLLVMSDLGLTRYHSQFSKSIVPRSHIDGHSWAYRPPELDMDERISQKYDIWSLGCVFLEFCVWYLQGHEEVELFSFQRIDEDLPTYEGVEIEKFFNIEKTEDGHRESHVKSAVKEVRLLEVTGILS
;
A
#
# COMPACT_ATOMS: atom_id res chain seq x y z
N LEU A 1 9.32 -10.70 13.22
CA LEU A 1 8.47 -11.08 14.34
C LEU A 1 7.64 -9.86 14.77
N LYS A 2 6.30 -9.99 14.78
CA LYS A 2 5.39 -8.98 15.30
C LYS A 2 4.79 -9.48 16.59
N ALA A 3 4.84 -8.67 17.65
CA ALA A 3 4.25 -8.97 18.96
C ALA A 3 3.02 -8.11 19.19
N ILE A 4 1.95 -8.69 19.70
CA ILE A 4 0.69 -8.03 20.04
C ILE A 4 0.36 -8.37 21.49
N GLU A 5 0.01 -7.38 22.32
CA GLU A 5 -0.33 -7.60 23.71
C GLU A 5 -1.56 -8.52 23.84
N ALA A 6 -1.52 -9.46 24.78
CA ALA A 6 -2.59 -10.45 24.94
C ALA A 6 -3.92 -9.83 25.40
N GLU A 7 -3.86 -8.66 26.03
CA GLU A 7 -5.05 -7.89 26.41
C GLU A 7 -5.78 -7.36 25.16
N ASP A 8 -5.05 -7.12 24.07
CA ASP A 8 -5.63 -6.74 22.77
C ASP A 8 -5.93 -7.97 21.90
N HIS A 9 -6.70 -8.88 22.44
CA HIS A 9 -7.12 -10.09 21.75
C HIS A 9 -7.95 -9.80 20.49
N LYS A 10 -8.57 -8.62 20.43
CA LYS A 10 -9.33 -8.19 19.25
C LYS A 10 -8.40 -7.83 18.12
N ALA A 11 -7.38 -6.98 18.36
CA ALA A 11 -6.39 -6.61 17.34
C ALA A 11 -5.66 -7.85 16.82
N TYR A 12 -5.25 -8.76 17.70
CA TYR A 12 -4.65 -10.03 17.29
C TYR A 12 -5.55 -10.85 16.34
N LYS A 13 -6.84 -11.02 16.72
CA LYS A 13 -7.79 -11.77 15.87
C LYS A 13 -8.05 -11.10 14.53
N GLU A 14 -8.15 -9.76 14.50
CA GLU A 14 -8.36 -9.00 13.29
C GLU A 14 -7.15 -9.16 12.35
N GLU A 15 -5.94 -9.01 12.84
CA GLU A 15 -4.72 -9.17 12.05
C GLU A 15 -4.52 -10.62 11.61
N LEU A 16 -4.70 -11.59 12.50
CA LEU A 16 -4.62 -13.00 12.15
C LEU A 16 -5.64 -13.37 11.08
N SER A 17 -6.89 -12.92 11.22
CA SER A 17 -7.93 -13.15 10.22
C SER A 17 -7.58 -12.52 8.86
N ALA A 18 -7.00 -11.31 8.87
CA ALA A 18 -6.53 -10.67 7.65
C ALA A 18 -5.41 -11.47 6.98
N LEU A 19 -4.41 -11.88 7.77
CA LEU A 19 -3.30 -12.70 7.31
C LEU A 19 -3.77 -14.09 6.81
N GLU A 20 -4.62 -14.79 7.55
CA GLU A 20 -5.13 -16.09 7.16
C GLU A 20 -5.96 -16.00 5.87
N LYS A 21 -6.84 -15.01 5.75
CA LYS A 21 -7.61 -14.78 4.53
C LYS A 21 -6.70 -14.47 3.35
N THR A 22 -5.65 -13.68 3.57
CA THR A 22 -4.68 -13.29 2.54
C THR A 22 -3.71 -14.43 2.26
N CYS A 23 -3.15 -15.07 3.30
CA CYS A 23 -2.09 -16.08 3.19
C CYS A 23 -2.60 -17.48 2.87
N ALA A 24 -3.82 -17.88 3.26
CA ALA A 24 -4.36 -19.22 2.97
C ALA A 24 -4.43 -19.56 1.47
N ARG A 25 -4.20 -18.58 0.60
CA ARG A 25 -4.20 -18.70 -0.86
C ARG A 25 -2.97 -18.13 -1.53
N VAL A 26 -2.03 -17.62 -0.75
CA VAL A 26 -0.86 -16.83 -1.21
C VAL A 26 0.33 -17.72 -1.54
N GLN A 27 0.21 -19.02 -1.60
CA GLN A 27 1.30 -19.85 -2.14
C GLN A 27 1.73 -19.44 -3.57
N GLU A 28 0.91 -18.63 -4.24
CA GLU A 28 1.16 -18.18 -5.62
C GLU A 28 1.57 -16.71 -5.76
N GLU A 29 1.41 -15.82 -4.74
CA GLU A 29 1.74 -14.39 -4.87
C GLU A 29 2.96 -14.03 -4.01
N LYS A 30 4.12 -14.04 -4.65
CA LYS A 30 5.40 -13.77 -3.98
C LYS A 30 5.56 -12.34 -3.46
N HIS A 31 4.78 -11.40 -3.98
CA HIS A 31 4.80 -9.98 -3.54
C HIS A 31 3.87 -9.69 -2.36
N LEU A 32 3.34 -10.71 -1.69
CA LEU A 32 2.61 -10.60 -0.42
C LEU A 32 3.35 -11.33 0.70
N ILE A 33 3.42 -10.69 1.88
CA ILE A 33 4.06 -11.27 3.07
C ILE A 33 3.38 -12.59 3.47
N LYS A 34 4.18 -13.59 3.80
CA LYS A 34 3.69 -14.90 4.23
C LYS A 34 3.82 -15.03 5.74
N LEU A 35 2.69 -15.35 6.39
CA LEU A 35 2.68 -15.73 7.78
C LEU A 35 3.22 -17.17 7.89
N LEU A 36 4.32 -17.35 8.63
CA LEU A 36 4.95 -18.66 8.83
C LEU A 36 4.28 -19.43 9.96
N LEU A 37 4.12 -18.78 11.10
CA LEU A 37 3.42 -19.35 12.25
C LEU A 37 2.96 -18.28 13.22
N THR A 38 2.05 -18.67 14.11
CA THR A 38 1.63 -17.86 15.26
C THR A 38 1.82 -18.66 16.55
N PHE A 39 2.17 -17.97 17.63
CA PHE A 39 2.25 -18.58 18.95
C PHE A 39 1.98 -17.55 20.04
N ARG A 40 1.64 -18.03 21.24
CA ARG A 40 1.53 -17.22 22.43
C ARG A 40 2.70 -17.52 23.34
N HIS A 41 3.31 -16.48 23.87
CA HIS A 41 4.31 -16.61 24.94
C HIS A 41 4.09 -15.52 26.00
N GLY A 42 3.84 -15.92 27.24
CA GLY A 42 3.45 -15.01 28.31
C GLY A 42 2.17 -14.24 27.98
N ASP A 43 2.25 -12.94 28.07
CA ASP A 43 1.15 -12.01 27.83
C ASP A 43 1.17 -11.41 26.40
N LYS A 44 1.81 -12.11 25.46
CA LYS A 44 1.89 -11.65 24.07
C LYS A 44 1.55 -12.75 23.07
N PHE A 45 0.89 -12.34 21.99
CA PHE A 45 0.76 -13.10 20.76
C PHE A 45 1.86 -12.71 19.79
N TYR A 46 2.41 -13.68 19.10
CA TYR A 46 3.50 -13.49 18.14
C TYR A 46 3.08 -14.00 16.76
N LEU A 47 3.36 -13.19 15.77
CA LEU A 47 3.24 -13.51 14.36
C LEU A 47 4.65 -13.58 13.77
N LEU A 48 5.03 -14.72 13.22
CA LEU A 48 6.35 -14.96 12.63
C LEU A 48 6.25 -14.86 11.11
N PHE A 49 7.11 -14.06 10.54
CA PHE A 49 7.28 -13.86 9.10
C PHE A 49 8.70 -14.17 8.67
N GLU A 50 8.94 -14.28 7.37
CA GLU A 50 10.29 -14.31 6.82
C GLU A 50 11.05 -13.02 7.20
N TRP A 51 12.36 -13.13 7.35
CA TRP A 51 13.22 -12.00 7.70
C TRP A 51 13.58 -11.24 6.43
N ALA A 52 13.14 -9.99 6.32
CA ALA A 52 13.50 -9.09 5.23
C ALA A 52 14.83 -8.37 5.51
N ASP A 53 15.53 -7.97 4.47
CA ASP A 53 16.78 -7.20 4.57
C ASP A 53 16.51 -5.73 4.92
N GLY A 54 15.31 -5.24 4.61
CA GLY A 54 14.84 -3.91 4.95
C GLY A 54 13.46 -3.63 4.35
N ASN A 55 13.09 -2.37 4.28
CA ASN A 55 11.91 -1.90 3.59
C ASN A 55 12.28 -1.06 2.34
N LEU A 56 11.28 -0.63 1.57
CA LEU A 56 11.51 0.07 0.32
C LEU A 56 12.17 1.45 0.52
N ASP A 57 11.89 2.14 1.62
CA ASP A 57 12.54 3.42 1.95
C ASP A 57 14.04 3.20 2.23
N GLU A 58 14.38 2.18 3.03
CA GLU A 58 15.77 1.78 3.28
C GLU A 58 16.48 1.32 2.00
N PHE A 59 15.76 0.59 1.13
CA PHE A 59 16.28 0.17 -0.16
C PHE A 59 16.64 1.38 -1.03
N TRP A 60 15.79 2.39 -1.11
CA TRP A 60 16.07 3.61 -1.87
C TRP A 60 17.28 4.37 -1.36
N ARG A 61 17.48 4.42 -0.03
CA ARG A 61 18.63 5.08 0.60
C ARG A 61 19.95 4.37 0.35
N THR A 62 19.92 3.05 0.34
CA THR A 62 21.13 2.22 0.30
C THR A 62 21.54 1.80 -1.11
N HIS A 63 20.62 1.88 -2.07
CA HIS A 63 20.83 1.44 -3.44
C HIS A 63 20.75 2.61 -4.42
N SER A 64 21.84 2.80 -5.16
CA SER A 64 21.82 3.71 -6.30
C SER A 64 21.10 3.08 -7.48
N PRO A 65 20.36 3.88 -8.27
CA PRO A 65 19.69 3.35 -9.45
C PRO A 65 20.63 2.77 -10.52
N GLY A 66 21.94 3.08 -10.55
CA GLY A 66 22.91 2.55 -11.50
C GLY A 66 22.52 2.79 -12.99
N PRO A 67 23.27 2.24 -13.95
CA PRO A 67 23.00 2.47 -15.36
C PRO A 67 21.68 1.82 -15.81
N ARG A 68 20.99 2.49 -16.74
CA ARG A 68 19.76 1.95 -17.34
C ARG A 68 20.10 0.78 -18.26
N THR A 69 19.52 -0.37 -17.98
CA THR A 69 19.63 -1.58 -18.80
C THR A 69 18.25 -2.21 -18.95
N SER A 70 18.04 -2.93 -20.04
CA SER A 70 16.77 -3.63 -20.29
C SER A 70 16.43 -4.65 -19.19
N MET A 71 17.43 -5.23 -18.55
CA MET A 71 17.25 -6.13 -17.41
C MET A 71 16.67 -5.38 -16.22
N ARG A 72 17.18 -4.20 -15.94
CA ARG A 72 16.77 -3.37 -14.82
C ARG A 72 15.39 -2.74 -15.04
N GLU A 73 15.10 -2.29 -16.24
CA GLU A 73 13.76 -1.81 -16.63
C GLU A 73 12.73 -2.93 -16.43
N ARG A 74 13.08 -4.15 -16.84
CA ARG A 74 12.24 -5.33 -16.63
C ARG A 74 12.03 -5.63 -15.15
N TRP A 75 13.10 -5.56 -14.34
CA TRP A 75 13.00 -5.75 -12.89
C TRP A 75 12.03 -4.73 -12.28
N ALA A 76 12.22 -3.43 -12.54
CA ALA A 76 11.36 -2.38 -12.00
C ALA A 76 9.88 -2.59 -12.40
N ALA A 77 9.62 -2.88 -13.68
CA ALA A 77 8.27 -3.18 -14.15
C ALA A 77 7.67 -4.43 -13.48
N GLN A 78 8.49 -5.46 -13.23
CA GLN A 78 8.06 -6.67 -12.53
C GLN A 78 7.72 -6.39 -11.07
N GLN A 79 8.49 -5.53 -10.36
CA GLN A 79 8.18 -5.14 -9.00
C GLN A 79 6.84 -4.37 -8.93
N CYS A 80 6.65 -3.36 -9.78
CA CYS A 80 5.39 -2.62 -9.85
C CYS A 80 4.19 -3.53 -10.18
N LEU A 81 4.34 -4.43 -11.16
CA LEU A 81 3.31 -5.39 -11.51
C LEU A 81 3.00 -6.35 -10.35
N GLY A 82 4.03 -6.83 -9.64
CA GLY A 82 3.89 -7.72 -8.50
C GLY A 82 3.15 -7.06 -7.35
N LEU A 83 3.53 -5.85 -6.96
CA LEU A 83 2.85 -5.07 -5.93
C LEU A 83 1.39 -4.75 -6.32
N THR A 84 1.14 -4.43 -7.59
CA THR A 84 -0.24 -4.25 -8.09
C THR A 84 -1.07 -5.52 -7.97
N ARG A 85 -0.49 -6.68 -8.29
CA ARG A 85 -1.15 -7.98 -8.11
C ARG A 85 -1.41 -8.27 -6.63
N ALA A 86 -0.46 -7.95 -5.75
CA ALA A 86 -0.62 -8.09 -4.30
C ALA A 86 -1.84 -7.30 -3.79
N VAL A 87 -1.97 -6.02 -4.17
CA VAL A 87 -3.13 -5.19 -3.84
C VAL A 87 -4.41 -5.76 -4.46
N SER A 88 -4.37 -6.18 -5.72
CA SER A 88 -5.52 -6.82 -6.38
C SER A 88 -5.99 -8.09 -5.66
N ARG A 89 -5.05 -8.86 -5.09
CA ARG A 89 -5.37 -10.04 -4.26
C ARG A 89 -6.05 -9.64 -2.96
N ILE A 90 -5.56 -8.63 -2.27
CA ILE A 90 -6.20 -8.08 -1.06
C ILE A 90 -7.62 -7.63 -1.39
N HIS A 91 -7.81 -6.93 -2.50
CA HIS A 91 -9.12 -6.43 -2.93
C HIS A 91 -10.10 -7.52 -3.35
N GLY A 92 -9.63 -8.61 -3.92
CA GLY A 92 -10.45 -9.63 -4.58
C GLY A 92 -10.56 -10.98 -3.87
N LEU A 93 -10.07 -11.10 -2.64
CA LEU A 93 -9.87 -12.40 -1.97
C LEU A 93 -11.10 -13.32 -1.88
N THR A 94 -12.29 -12.77 -1.97
CA THR A 94 -13.53 -13.56 -1.78
C THR A 94 -14.18 -14.04 -3.06
N THR A 95 -13.86 -13.42 -4.20
CA THR A 95 -14.48 -13.83 -5.48
C THR A 95 -14.12 -15.26 -5.89
N TRP A 96 -12.99 -15.78 -5.43
CA TRP A 96 -12.48 -17.10 -5.82
C TRP A 96 -12.98 -18.26 -4.93
N GLN A 97 -13.21 -18.03 -3.64
CA GLN A 97 -13.65 -19.11 -2.72
C GLN A 97 -15.00 -19.68 -3.08
N LYS A 98 -15.89 -18.89 -3.68
CA LYS A 98 -17.23 -19.32 -4.06
C LYS A 98 -17.31 -19.99 -5.43
N ARG A 99 -16.36 -19.71 -6.32
CA ARG A 99 -16.31 -20.33 -7.64
C ARG A 99 -16.00 -21.83 -7.57
N GLU A 100 -15.15 -22.25 -6.62
CA GLU A 100 -14.83 -23.67 -6.42
C GLU A 100 -15.94 -24.45 -5.67
N ARG A 101 -16.74 -23.78 -4.84
CA ARG A 101 -17.86 -24.40 -4.10
C ARG A 101 -19.19 -24.44 -4.88
N SER A 102 -19.33 -23.64 -5.93
CA SER A 102 -20.57 -23.56 -6.70
C SER A 102 -20.64 -24.49 -7.91
N SER A 103 -19.66 -25.39 -8.10
CA SER A 103 -19.72 -26.41 -9.14
C SER A 103 -20.58 -27.62 -8.79
N SER A 104 -21.22 -27.64 -7.62
CA SER A 104 -22.20 -28.67 -7.25
C SER A 104 -23.45 -28.03 -6.63
N ALA A 105 -24.52 -28.06 -7.41
CA ALA A 105 -25.94 -27.78 -7.10
C ALA A 105 -26.37 -26.28 -7.10
N GLY A 106 -27.24 -26.02 -8.08
CA GLY A 106 -27.99 -24.82 -8.32
C GLY A 106 -28.67 -24.17 -7.12
N SER A 107 -28.04 -23.12 -6.64
CA SER A 107 -28.69 -22.06 -5.89
C SER A 107 -27.99 -20.76 -6.24
N LEU A 108 -28.72 -19.89 -6.92
CA LEU A 108 -28.35 -18.49 -7.14
C LEU A 108 -28.43 -17.72 -5.82
N MET A 109 -27.64 -18.10 -4.82
CA MET A 109 -27.34 -17.22 -3.70
C MET A 109 -26.23 -16.27 -4.16
N GLU A 110 -26.57 -14.99 -4.24
CA GLU A 110 -25.57 -13.91 -4.42
C GLU A 110 -24.43 -14.11 -3.44
N ALA A 111 -23.28 -14.45 -4.00
CA ALA A 111 -22.09 -14.70 -3.22
C ALA A 111 -21.70 -13.43 -2.47
N GLU A 112 -21.74 -13.46 -1.14
CA GLU A 112 -21.20 -12.39 -0.30
C GLU A 112 -19.76 -12.08 -0.73
N ARG A 113 -19.58 -10.92 -1.34
CA ARG A 113 -18.26 -10.44 -1.72
C ARG A 113 -17.69 -9.67 -0.53
N ASP A 114 -16.92 -10.35 0.31
CA ASP A 114 -16.03 -9.61 1.19
C ASP A 114 -14.97 -8.94 0.32
N TRP A 115 -14.71 -7.70 0.48
CA TRP A 115 -13.63 -6.99 -0.18
C TRP A 115 -12.69 -6.44 0.88
N GLY A 116 -11.41 -6.61 0.62
CA GLY A 116 -10.35 -6.14 1.49
C GLY A 116 -9.84 -4.78 1.05
N ARG A 117 -9.24 -4.09 1.98
CA ARG A 117 -8.44 -2.88 1.77
C ARG A 117 -7.21 -2.98 2.67
N HIS A 118 -6.01 -2.70 2.14
CA HIS A 118 -4.79 -2.65 2.93
C HIS A 118 -4.85 -1.50 3.95
N GLY A 119 -5.08 -0.28 3.47
CA GLY A 119 -5.31 0.90 4.29
C GLY A 119 -4.07 1.64 4.77
N ASP A 120 -2.85 1.09 4.57
CA ASP A 120 -1.58 1.74 4.95
C ASP A 120 -0.44 1.37 3.98
N ILE A 121 -0.66 1.57 2.68
CA ILE A 121 0.38 1.35 1.68
C ILE A 121 1.33 2.54 1.69
N LYS A 122 2.62 2.26 1.97
CA LYS A 122 3.72 3.22 2.03
C LYS A 122 5.05 2.47 1.90
N PRO A 123 6.17 3.14 1.60
CA PRO A 123 7.47 2.49 1.43
C PRO A 123 7.90 1.64 2.63
N GLU A 124 7.63 2.06 3.86
CA GLU A 124 8.01 1.33 5.07
C GLU A 124 7.23 0.01 5.23
N ASN A 125 6.06 -0.12 4.60
CA ASN A 125 5.24 -1.33 4.61
C ASN A 125 5.45 -2.21 3.36
N ILE A 126 6.44 -1.89 2.54
CA ILE A 126 6.90 -2.71 1.43
C ILE A 126 8.28 -3.23 1.80
N LEU A 127 8.37 -4.50 2.16
CA LEU A 127 9.62 -5.15 2.54
C LEU A 127 10.47 -5.43 1.31
N TRP A 128 11.79 -5.39 1.51
CA TRP A 128 12.78 -5.74 0.52
C TRP A 128 13.56 -6.96 0.97
N PHE A 129 13.72 -7.91 0.03
CA PHE A 129 14.54 -9.10 0.18
C PHE A 129 15.63 -9.06 -0.91
N GLU A 130 16.90 -9.04 -0.50
CA GLU A 130 18.04 -9.06 -1.42
C GLU A 130 18.03 -10.33 -2.26
N GLU A 131 17.81 -11.49 -1.59
CA GLU A 131 17.66 -12.78 -2.23
C GLU A 131 16.39 -13.48 -1.75
N TYR A 132 15.51 -13.87 -2.67
CA TYR A 132 14.28 -14.59 -2.39
C TYR A 132 14.05 -15.71 -3.39
N GLY A 133 14.53 -16.91 -3.07
CA GLY A 133 14.54 -18.04 -4.00
C GLY A 133 15.41 -17.76 -5.22
N ASN A 134 14.79 -17.57 -6.38
CA ASN A 134 15.48 -17.22 -7.63
C ASN A 134 15.35 -15.73 -7.98
N ASP A 135 14.70 -14.95 -7.13
CA ASP A 135 14.48 -13.51 -7.35
C ASP A 135 15.53 -12.70 -6.56
N HIS A 136 16.04 -11.64 -7.16
CA HIS A 136 16.90 -10.66 -6.51
C HIS A 136 16.16 -9.34 -6.33
N ASN A 137 16.36 -8.71 -5.17
CA ASN A 137 15.73 -7.44 -4.80
C ASN A 137 14.20 -7.50 -4.95
N LEU A 138 13.58 -8.51 -4.33
CA LEU A 138 12.13 -8.69 -4.35
C LEU A 138 11.45 -7.71 -3.38
N LEU A 139 10.42 -7.02 -3.85
CA LEU A 139 9.57 -6.16 -3.04
C LEU A 139 8.29 -6.89 -2.66
N VAL A 140 7.94 -6.84 -1.36
CA VAL A 140 6.84 -7.63 -0.78
C VAL A 140 5.96 -6.73 0.09
N MET A 141 4.67 -6.66 -0.24
CA MET A 141 3.67 -5.94 0.56
C MET A 141 3.52 -6.61 1.93
N SER A 142 3.58 -5.81 2.99
CA SER A 142 3.52 -6.28 4.39
C SER A 142 2.55 -5.45 5.22
N ASP A 143 2.48 -5.72 6.51
CA ASP A 143 1.64 -5.05 7.51
C ASP A 143 0.14 -4.98 7.15
N LEU A 144 -0.48 -6.15 7.17
CA LEU A 144 -1.92 -6.28 6.97
C LEU A 144 -2.75 -5.94 8.22
N GLY A 145 -2.11 -5.32 9.24
CA GLY A 145 -2.75 -4.99 10.53
C GLY A 145 -3.91 -4.02 10.42
N LEU A 146 -3.91 -3.14 9.40
CA LEU A 146 -5.02 -2.24 9.11
C LEU A 146 -5.95 -2.79 8.02
N THR A 147 -5.67 -3.99 7.49
CA THR A 147 -6.49 -4.60 6.46
C THR A 147 -7.85 -4.99 7.03
N ARG A 148 -8.90 -4.39 6.50
CA ARG A 148 -10.27 -4.67 6.89
C ARG A 148 -11.02 -5.34 5.74
N TYR A 149 -11.68 -6.45 6.06
CA TYR A 149 -12.58 -7.15 5.15
C TYR A 149 -14.01 -6.83 5.51
N HIS A 150 -14.76 -6.31 4.55
CA HIS A 150 -16.16 -5.95 4.72
C HIS A 150 -17.03 -6.91 3.93
N SER A 151 -18.12 -7.40 4.54
CA SER A 151 -19.15 -8.14 3.82
C SER A 151 -19.98 -7.20 2.94
N GLN A 152 -20.60 -7.74 1.92
CA GLN A 152 -21.45 -7.00 0.97
C GLN A 152 -22.61 -6.27 1.66
N PHE A 153 -23.02 -6.73 2.85
CA PHE A 153 -24.08 -6.12 3.66
C PHE A 153 -23.60 -4.94 4.52
N SER A 154 -22.33 -4.87 4.88
CA SER A 154 -21.73 -3.64 5.37
C SER A 154 -21.31 -2.82 4.15
N LYS A 155 -22.18 -1.89 3.74
CA LYS A 155 -21.91 -0.99 2.62
C LYS A 155 -20.46 -0.55 2.64
N SER A 156 -19.82 -0.52 1.48
CA SER A 156 -18.41 -0.19 1.17
C SER A 156 -17.88 1.14 1.75
N ILE A 157 -18.45 1.60 2.84
CA ILE A 157 -18.29 2.93 3.39
C ILE A 157 -17.88 2.77 4.82
N VAL A 158 -16.61 3.06 5.06
CA VAL A 158 -16.09 3.13 6.43
C VAL A 158 -16.14 4.59 6.86
N PRO A 159 -16.83 4.91 7.98
CA PRO A 159 -16.74 6.25 8.57
C PRO A 159 -15.28 6.56 8.93
N ARG A 160 -14.86 7.81 8.74
CA ARG A 160 -13.52 8.31 9.09
C ARG A 160 -13.08 7.93 10.51
N SER A 161 -14.02 7.91 11.46
CA SER A 161 -13.77 7.54 12.87
C SER A 161 -13.28 6.10 13.07
N HIS A 162 -13.34 5.25 12.05
CA HIS A 162 -12.87 3.87 12.10
C HIS A 162 -11.52 3.65 11.38
N ILE A 163 -10.84 4.74 10.98
CA ILE A 163 -9.55 4.67 10.31
C ILE A 163 -8.48 5.12 11.30
N ASP A 164 -8.02 4.15 12.08
CA ASP A 164 -6.87 4.35 12.97
C ASP A 164 -5.57 4.04 12.21
N GLY A 165 -4.51 4.79 12.50
CA GLY A 165 -3.14 4.44 12.10
C GLY A 165 -2.74 4.68 10.65
N HIS A 166 -3.37 5.60 9.92
CA HIS A 166 -2.99 5.92 8.53
C HIS A 166 -1.76 6.82 8.44
N SER A 167 -0.94 6.58 7.43
CA SER A 167 0.16 7.48 7.08
C SER A 167 -0.39 8.76 6.44
N TRP A 168 0.06 9.92 6.94
CA TRP A 168 -0.45 11.22 6.48
C TRP A 168 -0.06 11.53 5.03
N ALA A 169 1.14 11.13 4.60
CA ALA A 169 1.66 11.43 3.29
C ALA A 169 0.89 10.72 2.15
N TYR A 170 0.64 9.42 2.29
CA TYR A 170 0.09 8.57 1.23
C TYR A 170 -1.43 8.44 1.24
N ARG A 171 -2.12 9.17 2.12
CA ARG A 171 -3.59 9.12 2.21
C ARG A 171 -4.26 9.81 1.01
N PRO A 172 -5.40 9.30 0.55
CA PRO A 172 -6.12 9.91 -0.55
C PRO A 172 -6.98 11.11 -0.08
N PRO A 173 -7.33 12.01 -1.02
CA PRO A 173 -8.10 13.21 -0.71
C PRO A 173 -9.49 12.96 -0.13
N GLU A 174 -10.15 11.86 -0.49
CA GLU A 174 -11.47 11.52 0.05
C GLU A 174 -11.47 11.36 1.58
N LEU A 175 -10.33 11.02 2.19
CA LEU A 175 -10.22 10.96 3.65
C LEU A 175 -10.33 12.35 4.30
N ASP A 176 -9.75 13.36 3.67
CA ASP A 176 -9.79 14.74 4.15
C ASP A 176 -11.07 15.48 3.78
N MET A 177 -11.78 15.00 2.75
CA MET A 177 -13.03 15.57 2.27
C MET A 177 -14.27 14.97 2.94
N ASP A 178 -14.08 14.10 3.94
CA ASP A 178 -15.16 13.35 4.63
C ASP A 178 -16.02 12.51 3.67
N GLU A 179 -15.41 12.07 2.56
CA GLU A 179 -16.04 11.20 1.59
C GLU A 179 -15.98 9.74 2.00
N ARG A 180 -16.67 8.93 1.20
CA ARG A 180 -16.73 7.48 1.44
C ARG A 180 -15.43 6.81 1.01
N ILE A 181 -14.81 6.09 1.92
CA ILE A 181 -13.58 5.38 1.67
C ILE A 181 -13.86 4.01 1.07
N SER A 182 -13.19 3.73 -0.04
CA SER A 182 -13.29 2.48 -0.78
C SER A 182 -11.91 1.86 -1.02
N GLN A 183 -11.85 0.78 -1.80
CA GLN A 183 -10.59 0.19 -2.26
C GLN A 183 -9.73 1.15 -3.10
N LYS A 184 -10.30 2.23 -3.63
CA LYS A 184 -9.57 3.29 -4.34
C LYS A 184 -8.50 3.95 -3.46
N TYR A 185 -8.69 3.92 -2.13
CA TYR A 185 -7.69 4.35 -1.17
C TYR A 185 -6.32 3.71 -1.45
N ASP A 186 -6.28 2.38 -1.54
CA ASP A 186 -5.03 1.65 -1.79
C ASP A 186 -4.44 1.96 -3.18
N ILE A 187 -5.30 2.21 -4.17
CA ILE A 187 -4.86 2.57 -5.53
C ILE A 187 -4.16 3.92 -5.53
N TRP A 188 -4.71 4.90 -4.78
CA TRP A 188 -4.07 6.20 -4.59
C TRP A 188 -2.70 6.04 -3.91
N SER A 189 -2.67 5.37 -2.75
CA SER A 189 -1.44 5.19 -1.97
C SER A 189 -0.36 4.45 -2.78
N LEU A 190 -0.74 3.39 -3.51
CA LEU A 190 0.18 2.68 -4.39
C LEU A 190 0.69 3.57 -5.54
N GLY A 191 -0.17 4.43 -6.08
CA GLY A 191 0.20 5.42 -7.09
C GLY A 191 1.25 6.41 -6.59
N CYS A 192 1.10 6.90 -5.36
CA CYS A 192 2.08 7.76 -4.70
C CYS A 192 3.44 7.05 -4.55
N VAL A 193 3.43 5.80 -4.05
CA VAL A 193 4.66 4.99 -3.93
C VAL A 193 5.31 4.74 -5.29
N PHE A 194 4.54 4.44 -6.33
CA PHE A 194 5.09 4.23 -7.67
C PHE A 194 5.69 5.50 -8.26
N LEU A 195 5.13 6.65 -7.96
CA LEU A 195 5.70 7.92 -8.39
C LEU A 195 7.08 8.15 -7.76
N GLU A 196 7.21 7.97 -6.44
CA GLU A 196 8.50 8.05 -5.74
C GLU A 196 9.48 6.97 -6.22
N PHE A 197 9.00 5.75 -6.45
CA PHE A 197 9.82 4.69 -7.05
C PHE A 197 10.35 5.07 -8.43
N CYS A 198 9.54 5.73 -9.27
CA CYS A 198 9.98 6.24 -10.56
C CYS A 198 11.03 7.35 -10.40
N VAL A 199 10.84 8.29 -9.47
CA VAL A 199 11.83 9.34 -9.17
C VAL A 199 13.15 8.70 -8.74
N TRP A 200 13.10 7.78 -7.77
CA TRP A 200 14.30 7.04 -7.35
C TRP A 200 14.95 6.29 -8.50
N TYR A 201 14.16 5.55 -9.28
CA TYR A 201 14.68 4.73 -10.38
C TYR A 201 15.40 5.55 -11.45
N LEU A 202 14.95 6.75 -11.70
CA LEU A 202 15.47 7.63 -12.73
C LEU A 202 16.61 8.53 -12.22
N GLN A 203 16.56 8.97 -10.98
CA GLN A 203 17.39 10.06 -10.47
C GLN A 203 18.12 9.74 -9.16
N GLY A 204 17.65 8.76 -8.40
CA GLY A 204 18.25 8.38 -7.12
C GLY A 204 17.50 8.92 -5.90
N HIS A 205 18.03 8.62 -4.74
CA HIS A 205 17.37 8.91 -3.46
C HIS A 205 17.32 10.42 -3.15
N GLU A 206 18.37 11.16 -3.48
CA GLU A 206 18.41 12.61 -3.23
C GLU A 206 17.24 13.34 -3.90
N GLU A 207 16.84 12.90 -5.10
CA GLU A 207 15.69 13.47 -5.81
C GLU A 207 14.35 13.06 -5.19
N VAL A 208 14.26 11.90 -4.54
CA VAL A 208 13.06 11.53 -3.76
C VAL A 208 12.90 12.46 -2.57
N GLU A 209 13.99 12.76 -1.86
CA GLU A 209 13.97 13.73 -0.76
C GLU A 209 13.60 15.13 -1.26
N LEU A 210 14.22 15.59 -2.36
CA LEU A 210 13.90 16.90 -2.96
C LEU A 210 12.42 16.96 -3.36
N PHE A 211 11.88 15.91 -3.98
CA PHE A 211 10.48 15.81 -4.34
C PHE A 211 9.56 15.87 -3.11
N SER A 212 9.96 15.27 -1.99
CA SER A 212 9.25 15.37 -0.72
C SER A 212 9.23 16.82 -0.21
N PHE A 213 10.37 17.48 -0.18
CA PHE A 213 10.47 18.91 0.22
C PHE A 213 9.61 19.81 -0.68
N GLN A 214 9.60 19.61 -1.99
CA GLN A 214 8.78 20.38 -2.91
C GLN A 214 7.27 20.21 -2.63
N ARG A 215 6.84 19.02 -2.20
CA ARG A 215 5.45 18.79 -1.78
C ARG A 215 5.09 19.50 -0.48
N ILE A 216 6.05 19.65 0.45
CA ILE A 216 5.85 20.39 1.70
C ILE A 216 5.71 21.90 1.42
N ASP A 217 6.60 22.45 0.60
CA ASP A 217 6.62 23.88 0.28
C ASP A 217 5.32 24.38 -0.39
N GLU A 218 4.58 23.49 -1.06
CA GLU A 218 3.29 23.81 -1.65
C GLU A 218 2.11 23.77 -0.66
N ASP A 219 2.34 23.40 0.59
CA ASP A 219 1.27 23.41 1.58
C ASP A 219 0.93 24.85 1.95
N LEU A 220 -0.32 25.20 1.73
CA LEU A 220 -0.90 26.40 2.32
C LEU A 220 -0.80 26.25 3.85
N PRO A 221 -0.50 27.34 4.61
CA PRO A 221 -0.41 27.26 6.05
C PRO A 221 -1.68 26.59 6.60
N THR A 222 -1.55 25.33 6.97
CA THR A 222 -2.63 24.59 7.58
C THR A 222 -2.87 25.14 8.99
N TYR A 223 -4.09 25.14 9.44
CA TYR A 223 -4.56 25.69 10.72
C TYR A 223 -3.84 25.19 11.97
N GLU A 224 -2.94 24.20 11.84
CA GLU A 224 -2.26 23.55 12.95
C GLU A 224 -0.71 23.59 12.86
N GLY A 225 -0.13 24.24 11.85
CA GLY A 225 1.34 24.39 11.71
C GLY A 225 2.07 23.07 11.48
N VAL A 226 1.38 22.02 11.08
CA VAL A 226 1.97 20.72 10.73
C VAL A 226 2.18 20.68 9.23
N GLU A 227 3.43 20.68 8.81
CA GLU A 227 3.85 20.43 7.44
C GLU A 227 3.54 18.97 7.10
N ILE A 228 2.75 18.73 6.05
CA ILE A 228 2.35 17.38 5.66
C ILE A 228 2.72 17.15 4.20
N GLU A 229 3.53 16.15 3.95
CA GLU A 229 4.00 15.71 2.63
C GLU A 229 2.90 15.08 1.77
N LYS A 230 1.72 15.69 1.67
CA LYS A 230 0.66 15.13 0.85
C LYS A 230 0.93 15.32 -0.64
N PHE A 231 0.30 14.50 -1.45
CA PHE A 231 0.34 14.60 -2.92
C PHE A 231 -0.76 15.52 -3.48
N PHE A 232 -1.59 16.09 -2.63
CA PHE A 232 -2.73 16.92 -3.01
C PHE A 232 -2.95 18.06 -2.01
N ASN A 233 -3.60 19.11 -2.47
CA ASN A 233 -4.14 20.21 -1.67
C ASN A 233 -5.67 20.18 -1.68
N ILE A 234 -6.29 20.72 -0.63
CA ILE A 234 -7.72 20.94 -0.56
C ILE A 234 -7.97 22.44 -0.51
N GLU A 235 -8.75 22.91 -1.45
CA GLU A 235 -9.19 24.29 -1.54
C GLU A 235 -10.68 24.38 -1.20
N LYS A 236 -11.08 25.50 -0.58
CA LYS A 236 -12.50 25.83 -0.40
C LYS A 236 -12.90 26.75 -1.54
N THR A 237 -13.90 26.33 -2.30
CA THR A 237 -14.54 27.19 -3.31
C THR A 237 -15.32 28.32 -2.65
N GLU A 238 -15.67 29.35 -3.42
CA GLU A 238 -16.49 30.48 -2.95
C GLU A 238 -17.84 30.03 -2.38
N ASP A 239 -18.38 28.93 -2.90
CA ASP A 239 -19.65 28.33 -2.44
C ASP A 239 -19.50 27.50 -1.15
N GLY A 240 -18.29 27.43 -0.58
CA GLY A 240 -17.99 26.68 0.64
C GLY A 240 -17.78 25.17 0.44
N HIS A 241 -17.84 24.69 -0.80
CA HIS A 241 -17.45 23.32 -1.13
C HIS A 241 -15.95 23.13 -1.03
N ARG A 242 -15.52 21.87 -0.85
CA ARG A 242 -14.10 21.49 -0.86
C ARG A 242 -13.78 20.78 -2.17
N GLU A 243 -12.70 21.18 -2.80
CA GLU A 243 -12.16 20.53 -3.98
C GLU A 243 -10.71 20.09 -3.71
N SER A 244 -10.35 18.92 -4.21
CA SER A 244 -8.99 18.41 -4.10
C SER A 244 -8.24 18.56 -5.41
N HIS A 245 -7.02 19.05 -5.34
CA HIS A 245 -6.15 19.25 -6.49
C HIS A 245 -4.81 18.58 -6.24
N VAL A 246 -4.33 17.82 -7.21
CA VAL A 246 -2.97 17.27 -7.17
C VAL A 246 -1.99 18.44 -7.17
N LYS A 247 -1.00 18.42 -6.28
CA LYS A 247 0.03 19.47 -6.14
C LYS A 247 0.82 19.67 -7.44
N SER A 248 1.31 20.89 -7.66
CA SER A 248 2.10 21.24 -8.84
C SER A 248 3.39 20.44 -8.87
N ALA A 249 4.08 20.26 -7.74
CA ALA A 249 5.26 19.40 -7.63
C ALA A 249 4.99 17.97 -8.13
N VAL A 250 3.80 17.42 -7.90
CA VAL A 250 3.41 16.09 -8.39
C VAL A 250 3.13 16.11 -9.89
N LYS A 251 2.49 17.15 -10.42
CA LYS A 251 2.20 17.28 -11.87
C LYS A 251 3.47 17.55 -12.68
N GLU A 252 4.39 18.30 -12.08
CA GLU A 252 5.63 18.75 -12.70
C GLU A 252 6.81 17.83 -12.38
N VAL A 253 6.58 16.72 -11.65
CA VAL A 253 7.62 15.70 -11.54
C VAL A 253 8.13 15.44 -12.94
N ARG A 254 9.23 16.10 -13.25
CA ARG A 254 9.98 15.83 -14.46
C ARG A 254 10.53 14.42 -14.29
N LEU A 255 9.75 13.45 -14.68
CA LEU A 255 10.25 12.10 -15.03
C LEU A 255 11.19 12.29 -16.22
N LEU A 256 12.13 13.19 -16.00
CA LEU A 256 13.17 13.74 -16.84
C LEU A 256 13.02 13.41 -18.29
N GLU A 257 13.09 14.44 -19.06
CA GLU A 257 13.75 14.45 -20.36
C GLU A 257 14.33 13.09 -20.76
N VAL A 258 13.39 12.17 -21.03
CA VAL A 258 13.66 10.95 -21.81
C VAL A 258 14.10 11.34 -23.24
N THR A 259 14.27 12.66 -23.48
CA THR A 259 14.71 13.26 -24.72
C THR A 259 16.18 13.03 -25.06
N GLY A 260 16.96 12.36 -24.21
CA GLY A 260 18.32 11.90 -24.56
C GLY A 260 18.40 10.57 -25.33
N ILE A 261 17.27 9.95 -25.68
CA ILE A 261 17.27 8.62 -26.35
C ILE A 261 16.82 8.69 -27.82
N LEU A 262 16.45 9.86 -28.33
CA LEU A 262 16.07 10.05 -29.74
C LEU A 262 17.01 10.99 -30.52
N SER A 263 18.30 10.99 -30.20
CA SER A 263 19.32 11.62 -31.04
C SER A 263 20.40 10.62 -31.43
#